data_3293556407de7ce44202934f1f72fc56
#
_entry.id   3293556407de7ce44202934f1f72fc56
#
_cell.length_a   1.000
_cell.length_b   1.000
_cell.length_c   1.000
_cell.angle_alpha   90.00
_cell.angle_beta   90.00
_cell.angle_gamma   90.00
#
_symmetry.space_group_name_H-M   'P 1'
#
loop_
_entity.id
_entity.type
_entity.pdbx_description
1 polymer ?
#
loop_
_entity_poly.entity_id
_entity_poly.type
_entity_poly.pdbx_seq_one_letter_code
_entity_poly.pdbx_strand_id
1 'polypeptide(L)'
;GQIVTPGFVDVHTHYDGQATWGDALDPSSLHGVTTAIMGNCGVGFAPVHDDDHDRLIQLMEGVEDIPFPVLAEGLPWKWRSFPNYLDYLTDRPFDIDLGAQLPHAAMRVHVMGQRGVDREPATAEDIAQMQAIAEEAVNAGALGFTSSRTLNHRSSTGDPTPTLTADEEELLGIAMGLAKAGKGVLQFVSDFDDGPAERAMLRRLVEQSGRPLSVSIAQANSKPTLWRELTDWLEQGMADGLAMRGQVGPRPVGVLLGLDLTLNPFSGHPSFQKIAHLPREEKVTALRDPVFRDNLLAEQGDKENPFVRALLANFGSMFVLTDPPDYEPTRDKTIAAIAAQRGDTAEAVALDLMLANDGRGVLYFPFLNYADGNLESTRTMLMSEATIPGLSDGGAHVGMICDGSFPTTLLVHWARDRTRGDKLPLEFLVKRQSHDTASWIGLHDRGLIKPGYRADLNVIDFDRLRLHLPEVTYDLPAGGRRLMQRADGYTATIVKGAITYLNGSPTGHKPGRLVRGAQAAPVQALAAE
;
A
#
# COMPACT_ATOMS: atom_id res chain seq x y z
N GLY A 1 -12.92 -27.36 -8.07
CA GLY A 1 -14.02 -27.15 -7.12
C GLY A 1 -13.79 -25.89 -6.31
N GLN A 2 -14.78 -25.54 -5.46
CA GLN A 2 -14.65 -24.38 -4.59
C GLN A 2 -13.85 -24.73 -3.33
N ILE A 3 -13.07 -23.77 -2.87
CA ILE A 3 -12.40 -23.80 -1.58
C ILE A 3 -13.01 -22.75 -0.65
N VAL A 4 -12.93 -22.96 0.64
CA VAL A 4 -13.34 -21.98 1.66
C VAL A 4 -12.11 -21.61 2.47
N THR A 5 -11.82 -20.32 2.56
CA THR A 5 -10.71 -19.79 3.35
C THR A 5 -11.22 -18.83 4.41
N PRO A 6 -10.45 -18.57 5.49
CA PRO A 6 -10.70 -17.39 6.29
C PRO A 6 -10.64 -16.13 5.42
N GLY A 7 -11.35 -15.10 5.82
CA GLY A 7 -11.21 -13.78 5.23
C GLY A 7 -9.78 -13.25 5.40
N PHE A 8 -9.28 -12.53 4.40
CA PHE A 8 -7.92 -12.00 4.43
C PHE A 8 -7.84 -10.74 5.29
N VAL A 9 -6.69 -10.56 5.94
CA VAL A 9 -6.39 -9.36 6.72
C VAL A 9 -5.23 -8.62 6.05
N ASP A 10 -5.50 -7.40 5.63
CA ASP A 10 -4.53 -6.54 4.98
C ASP A 10 -3.99 -5.54 6.01
N VAL A 11 -2.71 -5.65 6.34
CA VAL A 11 -2.08 -4.88 7.41
C VAL A 11 -1.46 -3.57 6.94
N HIS A 12 -1.53 -3.26 5.63
CA HIS A 12 -0.90 -2.08 5.07
C HIS A 12 -1.75 -1.44 3.98
N THR A 13 -2.59 -0.49 4.36
CA THR A 13 -3.51 0.24 3.48
C THR A 13 -3.58 1.72 3.85
N HIS A 14 -4.17 2.55 2.97
CA HIS A 14 -4.28 4.00 3.09
C HIS A 14 -5.73 4.49 2.91
N TYR A 15 -6.67 3.81 3.56
CA TYR A 15 -8.08 4.21 3.55
C TYR A 15 -8.41 5.39 4.45
N ASP A 16 -7.42 6.09 5.00
CA ASP A 16 -7.56 7.19 5.98
C ASP A 16 -8.51 8.29 5.51
N GLY A 17 -8.44 8.66 4.23
CA GLY A 17 -9.40 9.56 3.60
C GLY A 17 -10.67 8.83 3.19
N GLN A 18 -10.56 7.76 2.37
CA GLN A 18 -11.70 7.06 1.78
C GLN A 18 -12.72 6.60 2.82
N ALA A 19 -12.28 6.12 3.98
CA ALA A 19 -13.15 5.71 5.07
C ALA A 19 -14.01 6.85 5.65
N THR A 20 -13.67 8.12 5.38
CA THR A 20 -14.43 9.27 5.88
C THR A 20 -15.58 9.67 4.95
N TRP A 21 -15.52 9.34 3.67
CA TRP A 21 -16.56 9.64 2.69
C TRP A 21 -17.21 8.41 2.06
N GLY A 22 -16.47 7.30 1.94
CA GLY A 22 -16.94 6.04 1.39
C GLY A 22 -17.33 5.03 2.46
N ASP A 23 -18.03 3.99 2.05
CA ASP A 23 -18.45 2.85 2.89
C ASP A 23 -18.07 1.49 2.26
N ALA A 24 -17.48 1.51 1.06
CA ALA A 24 -16.76 0.41 0.44
C ALA A 24 -15.25 0.69 0.53
N LEU A 25 -14.49 -0.29 1.01
CA LEU A 25 -13.04 -0.22 1.12
C LEU A 25 -12.39 -1.00 -0.03
N ASP A 26 -12.86 -0.69 -1.23
CA ASP A 26 -12.28 -1.18 -2.47
C ASP A 26 -11.02 -0.36 -2.87
N PRO A 27 -10.03 -0.99 -3.52
CA PRO A 27 -10.06 -2.32 -4.15
C PRO A 27 -9.87 -3.51 -3.20
N SER A 28 -9.43 -3.35 -1.94
CA SER A 28 -9.11 -4.48 -1.05
C SER A 28 -10.26 -5.45 -0.86
N SER A 29 -11.49 -4.96 -0.70
CA SER A 29 -12.70 -5.79 -0.52
C SER A 29 -13.03 -6.67 -1.73
N LEU A 30 -12.58 -6.30 -2.94
CA LEU A 30 -12.73 -7.09 -4.17
C LEU A 30 -11.78 -8.30 -4.24
N HIS A 31 -10.78 -8.36 -3.36
CA HIS A 31 -9.72 -9.36 -3.34
C HIS A 31 -9.76 -10.27 -2.11
N GLY A 32 -10.95 -10.45 -1.51
CA GLY A 32 -11.18 -11.33 -0.37
C GLY A 32 -10.68 -10.78 0.96
N VAL A 33 -10.28 -9.52 1.02
CA VAL A 33 -9.99 -8.83 2.28
C VAL A 33 -11.30 -8.63 3.05
N THR A 34 -11.29 -8.96 4.33
CA THR A 34 -12.41 -8.77 5.25
C THR A 34 -12.05 -7.82 6.39
N THR A 35 -10.77 -7.50 6.53
CA THR A 35 -10.24 -6.52 7.49
C THR A 35 -9.05 -5.81 6.87
N ALA A 36 -9.09 -4.48 6.81
CA ALA A 36 -7.99 -3.62 6.36
C ALA A 36 -7.47 -2.75 7.51
N ILE A 37 -6.15 -2.49 7.55
CA ILE A 37 -5.51 -1.65 8.55
C ILE A 37 -4.90 -0.44 7.85
N MET A 38 -5.37 0.76 8.19
CA MET A 38 -4.93 2.03 7.63
C MET A 38 -4.02 2.81 8.59
N GLY A 39 -3.54 3.97 8.14
CA GLY A 39 -2.61 4.84 8.88
C GLY A 39 -1.17 4.42 8.70
N ASN A 40 -0.84 3.73 7.62
CA ASN A 40 0.52 3.28 7.32
C ASN A 40 1.43 4.41 6.81
N CYS A 41 2.70 4.14 6.59
CA CYS A 41 3.70 5.08 6.09
C CYS A 41 3.83 6.38 6.89
N GLY A 42 3.26 6.45 8.10
CA GLY A 42 3.31 7.63 8.95
C GLY A 42 2.46 8.81 8.45
N VAL A 43 1.60 8.63 7.46
CA VAL A 43 0.71 9.65 6.91
C VAL A 43 -0.76 9.38 7.27
N GLY A 44 -1.55 10.44 7.39
CA GLY A 44 -2.96 10.36 7.78
C GLY A 44 -3.51 11.73 8.19
N PHE A 45 -4.75 11.78 8.70
CA PHE A 45 -5.50 13.01 8.90
C PHE A 45 -5.83 13.33 10.38
N ALA A 46 -5.21 12.62 11.32
CA ALA A 46 -5.42 12.85 12.76
C ALA A 46 -4.16 12.47 13.58
N PRO A 47 -3.84 13.25 14.64
CA PRO A 47 -4.51 14.48 15.08
C PRO A 47 -4.25 15.67 14.14
N VAL A 48 -5.09 16.72 14.21
CA VAL A 48 -4.99 17.88 13.33
C VAL A 48 -5.52 19.15 13.98
N HIS A 49 -4.90 20.30 13.70
CA HIS A 49 -5.47 21.63 13.96
C HIS A 49 -6.17 22.14 12.70
N ASP A 50 -7.13 23.07 12.89
CA ASP A 50 -7.93 23.61 11.79
C ASP A 50 -7.07 24.28 10.69
N ASP A 51 -5.93 24.85 11.07
CA ASP A 51 -5.00 25.54 10.16
C ASP A 51 -4.03 24.58 9.43
N ASP A 52 -4.05 23.27 9.74
CA ASP A 52 -3.12 22.28 9.17
C ASP A 52 -3.76 21.36 8.13
N HIS A 53 -5.04 21.56 7.79
CA HIS A 53 -5.76 20.71 6.84
C HIS A 53 -5.04 20.59 5.50
N ASP A 54 -4.70 21.72 4.87
CA ASP A 54 -4.04 21.73 3.56
C ASP A 54 -2.64 21.08 3.60
N ARG A 55 -1.93 21.20 4.72
CA ARG A 55 -0.62 20.56 4.91
C ARG A 55 -0.72 19.03 4.88
N LEU A 56 -1.72 18.48 5.61
CA LEU A 56 -1.94 17.04 5.61
C LEU A 56 -2.47 16.54 4.27
N ILE A 57 -3.29 17.33 3.57
CA ILE A 57 -3.72 17.02 2.19
C ILE A 57 -2.50 16.99 1.26
N GLN A 58 -1.65 18.01 1.26
CA GLN A 58 -0.44 18.07 0.41
C GLN A 58 0.52 16.92 0.71
N LEU A 59 0.64 16.52 1.97
CA LEU A 59 1.47 15.38 2.36
C LEU A 59 0.89 14.07 1.80
N MET A 60 -0.41 13.85 1.98
CA MET A 60 -1.09 12.65 1.48
C MET A 60 -1.10 12.60 -0.05
N GLU A 61 -1.31 13.73 -0.73
CA GLU A 61 -1.24 13.82 -2.20
C GLU A 61 0.14 13.41 -2.71
N GLY A 62 1.19 13.91 -2.09
CA GLY A 62 2.55 13.66 -2.55
C GLY A 62 3.07 12.26 -2.22
N VAL A 63 2.69 11.70 -1.06
CA VAL A 63 3.14 10.37 -0.63
C VAL A 63 2.28 9.27 -1.27
N GLU A 64 0.95 9.45 -1.33
CA GLU A 64 0.00 8.39 -1.68
C GLU A 64 -0.69 8.61 -3.04
N ASP A 65 -0.31 9.65 -3.81
CA ASP A 65 -0.89 9.96 -5.13
C ASP A 65 -2.44 10.05 -5.09
N ILE A 66 -2.99 10.65 -4.02
CA ILE A 66 -4.43 10.95 -3.93
C ILE A 66 -4.61 12.43 -4.24
N PRO A 67 -5.27 12.82 -5.34
CA PRO A 67 -5.32 14.21 -5.79
C PRO A 67 -5.92 15.17 -4.76
N PHE A 68 -5.32 16.36 -4.60
CA PHE A 68 -5.78 17.40 -3.68
C PHE A 68 -7.30 17.67 -3.76
N PRO A 69 -7.92 17.82 -4.94
CA PRO A 69 -9.37 18.06 -5.03
C PRO A 69 -10.21 16.93 -4.44
N VAL A 70 -9.76 15.67 -4.57
CA VAL A 70 -10.43 14.50 -3.98
C VAL A 70 -10.44 14.58 -2.46
N LEU A 71 -9.29 14.89 -1.88
CA LEU A 71 -9.12 15.00 -0.43
C LEU A 71 -9.85 16.24 0.12
N ALA A 72 -9.73 17.39 -0.56
CA ALA A 72 -10.36 18.64 -0.13
C ALA A 72 -11.90 18.55 -0.11
N GLU A 73 -12.51 17.86 -1.09
CA GLU A 73 -13.96 17.64 -1.11
C GLU A 73 -14.38 16.50 -0.19
N GLY A 74 -13.57 15.43 -0.12
CA GLY A 74 -13.93 14.19 0.58
C GLY A 74 -13.82 14.28 2.10
N LEU A 75 -12.86 15.05 2.65
CA LEU A 75 -12.57 15.07 4.09
C LEU A 75 -13.52 16.02 4.84
N PRO A 76 -14.36 15.49 5.75
CA PRO A 76 -15.34 16.33 6.46
C PRO A 76 -14.77 17.08 7.67
N TRP A 77 -13.54 16.80 8.08
CA TRP A 77 -12.80 17.42 9.19
C TRP A 77 -13.59 17.56 10.50
N LYS A 78 -14.27 16.47 10.95
CA LYS A 78 -15.10 16.44 12.16
C LYS A 78 -14.34 15.97 13.40
N TRP A 79 -13.04 16.02 13.39
CA TRP A 79 -12.15 15.62 14.48
C TRP A 79 -10.98 16.58 14.64
N ARG A 80 -10.35 16.56 15.81
CA ARG A 80 -9.10 17.24 16.11
C ARG A 80 -8.06 16.30 16.70
N SER A 81 -8.49 15.41 17.62
CA SER A 81 -7.62 14.37 18.18
C SER A 81 -7.79 13.06 17.44
N PHE A 82 -6.83 12.14 17.63
CA PHE A 82 -6.94 10.80 17.09
C PHE A 82 -8.14 10.00 17.66
N PRO A 83 -8.42 10.05 18.98
CA PRO A 83 -9.67 9.49 19.51
C PRO A 83 -10.95 10.02 18.84
N ASN A 84 -11.04 11.32 18.57
CA ASN A 84 -12.20 11.88 17.87
C ASN A 84 -12.34 11.34 16.45
N TYR A 85 -11.21 11.11 15.76
CA TYR A 85 -11.21 10.48 14.44
C TYR A 85 -11.73 9.04 14.50
N LEU A 86 -11.29 8.26 15.49
CA LEU A 86 -11.83 6.93 15.73
C LEU A 86 -13.32 6.95 16.07
N ASP A 87 -13.79 7.93 16.88
CA ASP A 87 -15.21 8.07 17.19
C ASP A 87 -16.02 8.35 15.94
N TYR A 88 -15.57 9.27 15.09
CA TYR A 88 -16.21 9.54 13.81
C TYR A 88 -16.35 8.28 12.93
N LEU A 89 -15.31 7.44 12.86
CA LEU A 89 -15.33 6.21 12.08
C LEU A 89 -16.17 5.10 12.72
N THR A 90 -16.33 5.08 14.04
CA THR A 90 -17.13 4.06 14.76
C THR A 90 -18.60 4.08 14.35
N ASP A 91 -19.13 5.26 14.05
CA ASP A 91 -20.54 5.43 13.65
C ASP A 91 -20.78 5.08 12.17
N ARG A 92 -19.73 4.77 11.41
CA ARG A 92 -19.84 4.47 9.98
C ARG A 92 -19.92 2.97 9.72
N PRO A 93 -20.84 2.54 8.84
CA PRO A 93 -20.84 1.17 8.34
C PRO A 93 -19.87 1.01 7.17
N PHE A 94 -19.23 -0.16 7.07
CA PHE A 94 -18.34 -0.52 5.96
C PHE A 94 -18.69 -1.90 5.40
N ASP A 95 -18.24 -2.17 4.18
CA ASP A 95 -18.36 -3.50 3.56
C ASP A 95 -17.42 -4.53 4.23
N ILE A 96 -16.26 -4.10 4.74
CA ILE A 96 -15.28 -4.89 5.51
C ILE A 96 -14.92 -4.18 6.82
N ASP A 97 -14.28 -4.88 7.76
CA ASP A 97 -13.77 -4.25 8.97
C ASP A 97 -12.55 -3.35 8.66
N LEU A 98 -12.39 -2.31 9.47
CA LEU A 98 -11.31 -1.35 9.37
C LEU A 98 -10.62 -1.20 10.72
N GLY A 99 -9.28 -1.23 10.75
CA GLY A 99 -8.47 -0.83 11.89
C GLY A 99 -7.62 0.38 11.54
N ALA A 100 -7.20 1.16 12.54
CA ALA A 100 -6.39 2.35 12.31
C ALA A 100 -5.14 2.37 13.19
N GLN A 101 -4.05 2.92 12.65
CA GLN A 101 -2.80 3.20 13.34
C GLN A 101 -2.58 4.71 13.41
N LEU A 102 -1.88 5.18 14.46
CA LEU A 102 -1.55 6.59 14.66
C LEU A 102 -0.43 7.01 13.70
N PRO A 103 -0.65 7.97 12.78
CA PRO A 103 0.36 8.40 11.82
C PRO A 103 1.29 9.47 12.43
N HIS A 104 2.60 9.24 12.33
CA HIS A 104 3.62 10.11 12.93
C HIS A 104 3.62 11.51 12.36
N ALA A 105 3.50 11.69 11.05
CA ALA A 105 3.59 13.01 10.42
C ALA A 105 2.46 13.94 10.89
N ALA A 106 1.23 13.43 10.96
CA ALA A 106 0.10 14.21 11.48
C ALA A 106 0.31 14.59 12.96
N MET A 107 0.76 13.63 13.78
CA MET A 107 1.06 13.90 15.20
C MET A 107 2.19 14.92 15.37
N ARG A 108 3.27 14.82 14.59
CA ARG A 108 4.41 15.72 14.64
C ARG A 108 4.04 17.14 14.22
N VAL A 109 3.25 17.29 13.16
CA VAL A 109 2.71 18.60 12.75
C VAL A 109 1.78 19.16 13.81
N HIS A 110 0.92 18.34 14.40
CA HIS A 110 0.01 18.76 15.46
C HIS A 110 0.73 19.29 16.70
N VAL A 111 1.82 18.64 17.15
CA VAL A 111 2.57 19.03 18.35
C VAL A 111 3.54 20.18 18.08
N MET A 112 4.24 20.17 16.95
CA MET A 112 5.35 21.09 16.67
C MET A 112 4.98 22.21 15.68
N GLY A 113 3.84 22.11 14.99
CA GLY A 113 3.44 23.07 13.96
C GLY A 113 4.47 23.17 12.83
N GLN A 114 4.85 24.42 12.45
CA GLN A 114 5.82 24.68 11.39
C GLN A 114 7.19 24.03 11.67
N ARG A 115 7.63 24.01 12.94
CA ARG A 115 8.89 23.34 13.32
C ARG A 115 8.90 21.87 12.90
N GLY A 116 7.75 21.18 13.07
CA GLY A 116 7.59 19.79 12.62
C GLY A 116 7.69 19.65 11.11
N VAL A 117 7.05 20.54 10.35
CA VAL A 117 7.14 20.58 8.88
C VAL A 117 8.57 20.84 8.42
N ASP A 118 9.30 21.73 9.08
CA ASP A 118 10.70 22.07 8.79
C ASP A 118 11.68 21.00 9.29
N ARG A 119 11.19 19.96 9.92
CA ARG A 119 11.98 18.84 10.43
C ARG A 119 13.00 19.24 11.51
N GLU A 120 12.68 20.28 12.29
CA GLU A 120 13.48 20.63 13.46
C GLU A 120 13.48 19.48 14.49
N PRO A 121 14.55 19.31 15.27
CA PRO A 121 14.56 18.37 16.39
C PRO A 121 13.41 18.62 17.37
N ALA A 122 12.78 17.55 17.86
CA ALA A 122 11.77 17.66 18.92
C ALA A 122 12.42 18.01 20.25
N THR A 123 11.79 18.89 21.01
CA THR A 123 12.20 19.17 22.38
C THR A 123 11.70 18.08 23.34
N ALA A 124 12.22 18.04 24.57
CA ALA A 124 11.73 17.12 25.59
C ALA A 124 10.22 17.30 25.88
N GLU A 125 9.70 18.54 25.73
CA GLU A 125 8.28 18.83 25.87
C GLU A 125 7.46 18.31 24.69
N ASP A 126 7.96 18.47 23.46
CA ASP A 126 7.33 17.91 22.25
C ASP A 126 7.25 16.38 22.37
N ILE A 127 8.35 15.74 22.77
CA ILE A 127 8.41 14.27 22.98
C ILE A 127 7.42 13.82 24.04
N ALA A 128 7.33 14.53 25.18
CA ALA A 128 6.36 14.20 26.23
C ALA A 128 4.91 14.31 25.75
N GLN A 129 4.60 15.31 24.91
CA GLN A 129 3.27 15.45 24.30
C GLN A 129 2.98 14.34 23.30
N MET A 130 3.93 13.99 22.41
CA MET A 130 3.77 12.88 21.46
C MET A 130 3.60 11.54 22.18
N GLN A 131 4.35 11.32 23.29
CA GLN A 131 4.18 10.14 24.15
C GLN A 131 2.76 10.05 24.72
N ALA A 132 2.22 11.16 25.22
CA ALA A 132 0.86 11.21 25.77
C ALA A 132 -0.20 10.95 24.69
N ILE A 133 -0.06 11.55 23.51
CA ILE A 133 -0.94 11.32 22.35
C ILE A 133 -0.90 9.86 21.92
N ALA A 134 0.29 9.24 21.87
CA ALA A 134 0.44 7.84 21.50
C ALA A 134 -0.24 6.90 22.52
N GLU A 135 -0.07 7.15 23.83
CA GLU A 135 -0.78 6.43 24.90
C GLU A 135 -2.31 6.58 24.77
N GLU A 136 -2.80 7.81 24.57
CA GLU A 136 -4.21 8.10 24.39
C GLU A 136 -4.79 7.39 23.16
N ALA A 137 -4.09 7.44 22.00
CA ALA A 137 -4.54 6.84 20.76
C ALA A 137 -4.72 5.32 20.86
N VAL A 138 -3.74 4.61 21.43
CA VAL A 138 -3.87 3.15 21.57
C VAL A 138 -4.86 2.75 22.67
N ASN A 139 -5.06 3.57 23.68
CA ASN A 139 -6.12 3.38 24.67
C ASN A 139 -7.51 3.63 24.07
N ALA A 140 -7.63 4.57 23.14
CA ALA A 140 -8.85 4.81 22.37
C ALA A 140 -9.14 3.74 21.33
N GLY A 141 -8.16 2.89 20.99
CA GLY A 141 -8.34 1.75 20.08
C GLY A 141 -7.48 1.78 18.82
N ALA A 142 -6.48 2.65 18.71
CA ALA A 142 -5.47 2.50 17.66
C ALA A 142 -4.77 1.14 17.80
N LEU A 143 -4.48 0.50 16.66
CA LEU A 143 -3.78 -0.79 16.61
C LEU A 143 -2.26 -0.64 16.67
N GLY A 144 -1.75 0.58 16.50
CA GLY A 144 -0.33 0.86 16.54
C GLY A 144 0.02 2.29 16.20
N PHE A 145 1.29 2.48 15.91
CA PHE A 145 1.91 3.74 15.47
C PHE A 145 2.76 3.48 14.23
N THR A 146 2.75 4.42 13.30
CA THR A 146 3.51 4.29 12.04
C THR A 146 4.37 5.50 11.76
N SER A 147 5.55 5.28 11.15
CA SER A 147 6.47 6.34 10.77
C SER A 147 7.18 6.05 9.45
N SER A 148 7.57 7.12 8.76
CA SER A 148 8.32 7.09 7.51
C SER A 148 9.67 7.77 7.65
N ARG A 149 10.72 7.07 7.22
CA ARG A 149 12.12 7.53 7.19
C ARG A 149 12.73 7.26 5.81
N THR A 150 11.97 7.58 4.75
CA THR A 150 12.40 7.43 3.36
C THR A 150 12.39 8.76 2.62
N LEU A 151 13.39 8.98 1.78
CA LEU A 151 13.48 10.12 0.88
C LEU A 151 12.47 10.06 -0.28
N ASN A 152 11.84 8.90 -0.49
CA ASN A 152 10.83 8.72 -1.52
C ASN A 152 9.48 9.34 -1.14
N HIS A 153 9.20 9.46 0.17
CA HIS A 153 7.98 10.09 0.66
C HIS A 153 8.16 11.61 0.75
N ARG A 154 7.40 12.32 -0.07
CA ARG A 154 7.44 13.78 -0.17
C ARG A 154 6.03 14.33 -0.27
N SER A 155 5.85 15.57 0.18
CA SER A 155 4.62 16.31 -0.10
C SER A 155 4.46 16.61 -1.59
N SER A 156 3.28 17.01 -2.03
CA SER A 156 3.05 17.45 -3.42
C SER A 156 3.86 18.71 -3.80
N THR A 157 4.38 19.46 -2.82
CA THR A 157 5.33 20.55 -3.03
C THR A 157 6.79 20.09 -3.18
N GLY A 158 7.06 18.77 -3.01
CA GLY A 158 8.39 18.17 -3.15
C GLY A 158 9.20 18.13 -1.85
N ASP A 159 8.68 18.64 -0.72
CA ASP A 159 9.34 18.61 0.57
C ASP A 159 9.33 17.19 1.17
N PRO A 160 10.43 16.73 1.78
CA PRO A 160 10.45 15.47 2.51
C PRO A 160 9.43 15.47 3.67
N THR A 161 8.96 14.27 4.04
CA THR A 161 8.02 14.13 5.15
C THR A 161 8.54 14.75 6.45
N PRO A 162 7.67 15.28 7.32
CA PRO A 162 8.04 15.82 8.62
C PRO A 162 8.85 14.84 9.49
N THR A 163 8.70 13.55 9.27
CA THR A 163 9.24 12.46 10.09
C THR A 163 10.64 12.00 9.65
N LEU A 164 11.14 12.44 8.49
CA LEU A 164 12.36 11.94 7.88
C LEU A 164 13.57 11.99 8.83
N THR A 165 13.70 13.06 9.62
CA THR A 165 14.82 13.31 10.52
C THR A 165 14.48 13.09 11.99
N ALA A 166 13.31 12.51 12.32
CA ALA A 166 12.97 12.20 13.70
C ALA A 166 14.06 11.33 14.33
N ASP A 167 14.57 11.75 15.47
CA ASP A 167 15.67 11.05 16.14
C ASP A 167 15.19 9.88 17.02
N GLU A 168 16.15 9.17 17.60
CA GLU A 168 15.86 8.01 18.45
C GLU A 168 15.09 8.41 19.72
N GLU A 169 15.38 9.58 20.30
CA GLU A 169 14.72 10.02 21.55
C GLU A 169 13.23 10.28 21.32
N GLU A 170 12.90 10.92 20.19
CA GLU A 170 11.51 11.16 19.77
C GLU A 170 10.78 9.82 19.54
N LEU A 171 11.37 8.93 18.74
CA LEU A 171 10.77 7.62 18.41
C LEU A 171 10.62 6.73 19.65
N LEU A 172 11.59 6.76 20.55
CA LEU A 172 11.53 6.03 21.81
C LEU A 172 10.45 6.61 22.73
N GLY A 173 10.35 7.93 22.85
CA GLY A 173 9.30 8.58 23.61
C GLY A 173 7.92 8.11 23.17
N ILE A 174 7.65 8.10 21.85
CA ILE A 174 6.39 7.62 21.27
C ILE A 174 6.19 6.12 21.57
N ALA A 175 7.21 5.27 21.36
CA ALA A 175 7.15 3.85 21.65
C ALA A 175 6.85 3.58 23.14
N MET A 176 7.37 4.40 24.06
CA MET A 176 7.07 4.32 25.48
C MET A 176 5.63 4.70 25.82
N GLY A 177 4.98 5.53 25.00
CA GLY A 177 3.54 5.78 25.11
C GLY A 177 2.72 4.51 24.84
N LEU A 178 3.07 3.75 23.80
CA LEU A 178 2.48 2.45 23.52
C LEU A 178 2.81 1.43 24.64
N ALA A 179 4.04 1.44 25.13
CA ALA A 179 4.50 0.56 26.22
C ALA A 179 3.69 0.78 27.51
N LYS A 180 3.45 2.04 27.87
CA LYS A 180 2.67 2.40 29.05
C LYS A 180 1.22 1.92 28.95
N ALA A 181 0.64 1.97 27.75
CA ALA A 181 -0.68 1.38 27.49
C ALA A 181 -0.65 -0.15 27.40
N GLY A 182 0.52 -0.77 27.21
CA GLY A 182 0.68 -2.22 27.00
C GLY A 182 0.11 -2.72 25.66
N LYS A 183 -0.10 -1.84 24.67
CA LYS A 183 -0.84 -2.11 23.42
C LYS A 183 -0.10 -1.56 22.21
N GLY A 184 -0.50 -2.03 21.02
CA GLY A 184 -0.10 -1.49 19.73
C GLY A 184 1.20 -2.05 19.18
N VAL A 185 1.35 -1.92 17.86
CA VAL A 185 2.50 -2.33 17.05
C VAL A 185 3.20 -1.09 16.51
N LEU A 186 4.52 -1.11 16.44
CA LEU A 186 5.32 -0.09 15.74
C LEU A 186 5.48 -0.51 14.27
N GLN A 187 5.28 0.40 13.32
CA GLN A 187 5.49 0.13 11.89
C GLN A 187 6.35 1.23 11.29
N PHE A 188 7.39 0.83 10.54
CA PHE A 188 8.32 1.76 9.90
C PHE A 188 8.55 1.44 8.43
N VAL A 189 8.63 2.52 7.65
CA VAL A 189 9.23 2.53 6.32
C VAL A 189 10.56 3.26 6.42
N SER A 190 11.66 2.68 5.93
CA SER A 190 12.99 3.31 5.95
C SER A 190 13.81 2.92 4.72
N ASP A 191 14.65 3.84 4.25
CA ASP A 191 15.64 3.57 3.20
C ASP A 191 16.85 2.77 3.73
N PHE A 192 17.02 2.68 5.05
CA PHE A 192 18.18 2.05 5.67
C PHE A 192 19.50 2.54 5.07
N ASP A 193 19.66 3.85 4.85
CA ASP A 193 20.88 4.44 4.26
C ASP A 193 22.10 4.24 5.14
N ASP A 194 21.98 4.53 6.45
CA ASP A 194 22.88 4.02 7.47
C ASP A 194 22.28 2.73 8.08
N GLY A 195 22.32 1.66 7.30
CA GLY A 195 21.68 0.41 7.65
C GLY A 195 22.02 -0.11 9.05
N PRO A 196 23.30 -0.18 9.49
CA PRO A 196 23.66 -0.63 10.82
C PRO A 196 23.10 0.24 11.94
N ALA A 197 23.18 1.57 11.83
CA ALA A 197 22.68 2.50 12.85
C ALA A 197 21.15 2.45 12.94
N GLU A 198 20.45 2.46 11.80
CA GLU A 198 18.99 2.39 11.72
C GLU A 198 18.48 1.08 12.32
N ARG A 199 19.06 -0.07 11.96
CA ARG A 199 18.70 -1.37 12.54
C ARG A 199 18.94 -1.42 14.04
N ALA A 200 20.06 -0.87 14.53
CA ALA A 200 20.36 -0.81 15.95
C ALA A 200 19.37 0.06 16.72
N MET A 201 19.01 1.22 16.17
CA MET A 201 18.00 2.12 16.73
C MET A 201 16.63 1.41 16.82
N LEU A 202 16.11 0.88 15.71
CA LEU A 202 14.81 0.19 15.69
C LEU A 202 14.78 -1.00 16.64
N ARG A 203 15.88 -1.74 16.77
CA ARG A 203 16.00 -2.83 17.74
C ARG A 203 15.89 -2.31 19.19
N ARG A 204 16.56 -1.20 19.53
CA ARG A 204 16.45 -0.60 20.87
C ARG A 204 15.03 -0.12 21.18
N LEU A 205 14.28 0.37 20.20
CA LEU A 205 12.86 0.70 20.40
C LEU A 205 12.06 -0.52 20.88
N VAL A 206 12.29 -1.69 20.24
CA VAL A 206 11.63 -2.94 20.65
C VAL A 206 12.08 -3.40 22.02
N GLU A 207 13.40 -3.42 22.27
CA GLU A 207 13.98 -3.88 23.55
C GLU A 207 13.51 -3.03 24.73
N GLN A 208 13.42 -1.70 24.57
CA GLN A 208 13.04 -0.79 25.66
C GLN A 208 11.54 -0.68 25.86
N SER A 209 10.76 -0.68 24.77
CA SER A 209 9.30 -0.53 24.85
C SER A 209 8.59 -1.87 25.05
N GLY A 210 9.20 -2.98 24.68
CA GLY A 210 8.54 -4.29 24.61
C GLY A 210 7.41 -4.33 23.56
N ARG A 211 7.36 -3.37 22.64
CA ARG A 211 6.31 -3.35 21.59
C ARG A 211 6.77 -4.05 20.33
N PRO A 212 5.85 -4.80 19.68
CA PRO A 212 6.17 -5.41 18.39
C PRO A 212 6.53 -4.36 17.34
N LEU A 213 7.45 -4.72 16.43
CA LEU A 213 7.91 -3.87 15.33
C LEU A 213 7.71 -4.55 14.00
N SER A 214 7.10 -3.87 13.03
CA SER A 214 7.19 -4.26 11.63
C SER A 214 7.90 -3.19 10.78
N VAL A 215 8.65 -3.65 9.77
CA VAL A 215 9.31 -2.79 8.79
C VAL A 215 8.94 -3.22 7.38
N SER A 216 8.78 -2.28 6.47
CA SER A 216 8.59 -2.58 5.04
C SER A 216 9.89 -3.12 4.45
N ILE A 217 9.82 -4.25 3.77
CA ILE A 217 10.98 -4.88 3.11
C ILE A 217 10.65 -5.15 1.64
N ALA A 218 11.54 -4.67 0.77
CA ALA A 218 11.50 -4.98 -0.65
C ALA A 218 12.91 -5.00 -1.24
N GLN A 219 13.09 -5.72 -2.34
CA GLN A 219 14.31 -5.64 -3.13
C GLN A 219 14.27 -4.37 -3.97
N ALA A 220 15.09 -3.38 -3.65
CA ALA A 220 15.22 -2.17 -4.44
C ALA A 220 16.31 -2.31 -5.51
N ASN A 221 16.11 -1.72 -6.69
CA ASN A 221 17.11 -1.74 -7.77
C ASN A 221 18.44 -1.07 -7.38
N SER A 222 18.38 -0.04 -6.54
CA SER A 222 19.57 0.68 -6.03
C SER A 222 20.34 -0.09 -4.95
N LYS A 223 19.65 -0.99 -4.23
CA LYS A 223 20.21 -1.79 -3.12
C LYS A 223 19.70 -3.26 -3.23
N PRO A 224 20.11 -4.00 -4.28
CA PRO A 224 19.47 -5.27 -4.63
C PRO A 224 19.68 -6.40 -3.61
N THR A 225 20.59 -6.25 -2.65
CA THR A 225 20.90 -7.24 -1.60
C THR A 225 20.42 -6.85 -0.21
N LEU A 226 20.03 -5.60 0.02
CA LEU A 226 19.64 -5.09 1.35
C LEU A 226 18.51 -5.90 1.99
N TRP A 227 17.55 -6.39 1.20
CA TRP A 227 16.44 -7.22 1.69
C TRP A 227 16.93 -8.47 2.45
N ARG A 228 18.08 -9.07 2.06
CA ARG A 228 18.66 -10.23 2.75
C ARG A 228 19.14 -9.83 4.14
N GLU A 229 19.92 -8.75 4.22
CA GLU A 229 20.42 -8.23 5.50
C GLU A 229 19.28 -7.87 6.46
N LEU A 230 18.18 -7.32 5.93
CA LEU A 230 16.99 -6.99 6.72
C LEU A 230 16.25 -8.26 7.19
N THR A 231 16.13 -9.27 6.31
CA THR A 231 15.51 -10.54 6.69
C THR A 231 16.33 -11.24 7.75
N ASP A 232 17.66 -11.34 7.57
CA ASP A 232 18.58 -11.95 8.56
C ASP A 232 18.52 -11.21 9.90
N TRP A 233 18.46 -9.87 9.89
CA TRP A 233 18.31 -9.04 11.09
C TRP A 233 16.99 -9.31 11.84
N LEU A 234 15.89 -9.49 11.13
CA LEU A 234 14.59 -9.80 11.72
C LEU A 234 14.58 -11.23 12.29
N GLU A 235 15.15 -12.19 11.57
CA GLU A 235 15.29 -13.59 12.04
C GLU A 235 16.13 -13.64 13.31
N GLN A 236 17.23 -12.88 13.37
CA GLN A 236 18.03 -12.77 14.57
C GLN A 236 17.26 -12.13 15.74
N GLY A 237 16.50 -11.04 15.44
CA GLY A 237 15.62 -10.43 16.46
C GLY A 237 14.61 -11.40 17.05
N MET A 238 13.98 -12.22 16.20
CA MET A 238 13.07 -13.29 16.65
C MET A 238 13.78 -14.36 17.49
N ALA A 239 14.96 -14.78 17.07
CA ALA A 239 15.76 -15.75 17.82
C ALA A 239 16.15 -15.23 19.21
N ASP A 240 16.34 -13.92 19.33
CA ASP A 240 16.61 -13.21 20.60
C ASP A 240 15.32 -12.96 21.42
N GLY A 241 14.15 -13.42 20.95
CA GLY A 241 12.86 -13.28 21.63
C GLY A 241 12.15 -11.94 21.39
N LEU A 242 12.61 -11.13 20.43
CA LEU A 242 11.98 -9.87 20.09
C LEU A 242 10.84 -10.09 19.08
N ALA A 243 9.74 -9.38 19.25
CA ALA A 243 8.61 -9.42 18.31
C ALA A 243 8.88 -8.49 17.13
N MET A 244 9.52 -9.01 16.08
CA MET A 244 9.91 -8.25 14.89
C MET A 244 9.47 -8.97 13.63
N ARG A 245 8.94 -8.25 12.64
CA ARG A 245 8.51 -8.78 11.33
C ARG A 245 8.81 -7.82 10.19
N GLY A 246 9.06 -8.39 9.00
CA GLY A 246 9.05 -7.65 7.74
C GLY A 246 7.69 -7.71 7.07
N GLN A 247 7.21 -6.59 6.53
CA GLN A 247 6.06 -6.58 5.63
C GLN A 247 6.56 -6.69 4.19
N VAL A 248 6.06 -7.66 3.43
CA VAL A 248 6.52 -7.94 2.06
C VAL A 248 5.36 -8.03 1.09
N GLY A 249 5.52 -7.40 -0.08
CA GLY A 249 4.57 -7.52 -1.19
C GLY A 249 4.78 -8.85 -1.94
N PRO A 250 3.72 -9.53 -2.40
CA PRO A 250 3.82 -10.82 -3.08
C PRO A 250 4.22 -10.72 -4.55
N ARG A 251 4.37 -9.52 -5.10
CA ARG A 251 4.83 -9.27 -6.47
C ARG A 251 5.62 -7.96 -6.53
N PRO A 252 6.20 -7.62 -7.68
CA PRO A 252 6.87 -6.34 -7.82
C PRO A 252 5.88 -5.19 -7.57
N VAL A 253 6.30 -4.20 -6.78
CA VAL A 253 5.65 -2.90 -6.79
C VAL A 253 6.07 -2.19 -8.06
N GLY A 254 5.12 -1.69 -8.82
CA GLY A 254 5.42 -1.09 -10.11
C GLY A 254 4.47 0.01 -10.54
N VAL A 255 5.04 1.01 -11.18
CA VAL A 255 4.27 2.12 -11.74
C VAL A 255 3.59 1.66 -13.02
N LEU A 256 2.29 1.91 -13.11
CA LEU A 256 1.49 1.76 -14.32
C LEU A 256 1.50 3.09 -15.09
N LEU A 257 1.77 3.02 -16.38
CA LEU A 257 1.94 4.18 -17.24
C LEU A 257 0.93 4.10 -18.39
N GLY A 258 0.21 5.18 -18.65
CA GLY A 258 -0.82 5.21 -19.69
C GLY A 258 -1.41 6.60 -19.94
N LEU A 259 -2.29 6.74 -20.94
CA LEU A 259 -2.82 8.04 -21.34
C LEU A 259 -3.78 8.67 -20.33
N ASP A 260 -4.44 7.85 -19.51
CA ASP A 260 -5.37 8.30 -18.45
C ASP A 260 -4.80 8.14 -17.05
N LEU A 261 -3.51 7.82 -16.94
CA LEU A 261 -2.83 7.64 -15.64
C LEU A 261 -2.04 8.90 -15.25
N THR A 262 -1.54 8.93 -14.02
CA THR A 262 -0.77 10.08 -13.53
C THR A 262 0.49 10.30 -14.36
N LEU A 263 1.13 9.23 -14.82
CA LEU A 263 2.36 9.28 -15.60
C LEU A 263 2.26 8.45 -16.89
N ASN A 264 3.04 8.87 -17.90
CA ASN A 264 3.40 8.07 -19.06
C ASN A 264 4.77 8.55 -19.59
N PRO A 265 5.44 7.79 -20.47
CA PRO A 265 6.78 8.16 -20.97
C PRO A 265 6.90 9.57 -21.56
N PHE A 266 5.78 10.15 -21.99
CA PHE A 266 5.74 11.47 -22.65
C PHE A 266 5.21 12.59 -21.74
N SER A 267 4.90 12.31 -20.47
CA SER A 267 4.29 13.31 -19.55
C SER A 267 5.08 14.62 -19.45
N GLY A 268 6.40 14.56 -19.55
CA GLY A 268 7.27 15.74 -19.54
C GLY A 268 7.56 16.37 -20.93
N HIS A 269 6.94 15.86 -22.01
CA HIS A 269 7.20 16.39 -23.36
C HIS A 269 6.31 17.59 -23.66
N PRO A 270 6.84 18.70 -24.20
CA PRO A 270 6.06 19.92 -24.44
C PRO A 270 4.81 19.70 -25.32
N SER A 271 4.89 18.82 -26.33
CA SER A 271 3.74 18.51 -27.18
C SER A 271 2.69 17.70 -26.41
N PHE A 272 3.09 16.75 -25.56
CA PHE A 272 2.12 16.00 -24.75
C PHE A 272 1.42 16.88 -23.71
N GLN A 273 2.14 17.81 -23.07
CA GLN A 273 1.56 18.74 -22.10
C GLN A 273 0.41 19.57 -22.68
N LYS A 274 0.44 19.90 -23.99
CA LYS A 274 -0.64 20.62 -24.67
C LYS A 274 -1.95 19.83 -24.75
N ILE A 275 -1.86 18.51 -24.74
CA ILE A 275 -3.02 17.61 -24.85
C ILE A 275 -3.32 16.85 -23.56
N ALA A 276 -2.48 16.95 -22.52
CA ALA A 276 -2.59 16.17 -21.28
C ALA A 276 -3.96 16.30 -20.60
N HIS A 277 -4.59 17.49 -20.70
CA HIS A 277 -5.89 17.79 -20.10
C HIS A 277 -7.09 17.30 -20.92
N LEU A 278 -6.88 16.84 -22.17
CA LEU A 278 -7.96 16.41 -23.07
C LEU A 278 -8.52 15.03 -22.66
N PRO A 279 -9.77 14.72 -23.03
CA PRO A 279 -10.29 13.35 -22.95
C PRO A 279 -9.44 12.37 -23.75
N ARG A 280 -9.47 11.08 -23.37
CA ARG A 280 -8.64 10.04 -24.00
C ARG A 280 -8.82 9.97 -25.52
N GLU A 281 -10.05 10.04 -26.00
CA GLU A 281 -10.38 9.96 -27.44
C GLU A 281 -9.70 11.09 -28.25
N GLU A 282 -9.64 12.28 -27.68
CA GLU A 282 -8.97 13.42 -28.28
C GLU A 282 -7.45 13.30 -28.22
N LYS A 283 -6.90 12.81 -27.09
CA LYS A 283 -5.48 12.45 -26.99
C LYS A 283 -5.08 11.44 -28.05
N VAL A 284 -5.86 10.36 -28.19
CA VAL A 284 -5.62 9.29 -29.19
C VAL A 284 -5.64 9.86 -30.61
N THR A 285 -6.60 10.74 -30.91
CA THR A 285 -6.69 11.39 -32.21
C THR A 285 -5.45 12.23 -32.50
N ALA A 286 -5.02 13.06 -31.55
CA ALA A 286 -3.81 13.88 -31.70
C ALA A 286 -2.54 13.02 -31.83
N LEU A 287 -2.39 11.98 -31.01
CA LEU A 287 -1.22 11.10 -31.00
C LEU A 287 -1.13 10.17 -32.23
N ARG A 288 -2.23 9.97 -32.96
CA ARG A 288 -2.26 9.26 -34.24
C ARG A 288 -2.00 10.17 -35.45
N ASP A 289 -2.07 11.49 -35.27
CA ASP A 289 -1.68 12.43 -36.33
C ASP A 289 -0.18 12.32 -36.61
N PRO A 290 0.28 12.05 -37.84
CA PRO A 290 1.69 11.81 -38.14
C PRO A 290 2.59 13.00 -37.79
N VAL A 291 2.13 14.24 -38.03
CA VAL A 291 2.94 15.44 -37.76
C VAL A 291 3.08 15.67 -36.27
N PHE A 292 2.00 15.49 -35.52
CA PHE A 292 2.06 15.57 -34.04
C PHE A 292 2.94 14.49 -33.45
N ARG A 293 2.80 13.24 -33.92
CA ARG A 293 3.59 12.09 -33.49
C ARG A 293 5.09 12.31 -33.74
N ASP A 294 5.47 12.73 -34.94
CA ASP A 294 6.88 12.97 -35.29
C ASP A 294 7.49 14.07 -34.41
N ASN A 295 6.75 15.16 -34.17
CA ASN A 295 7.17 16.21 -33.24
C ASN A 295 7.36 15.69 -31.81
N LEU A 296 6.39 14.92 -31.29
CA LEU A 296 6.46 14.35 -29.95
C LEU A 296 7.68 13.45 -29.77
N LEU A 297 7.94 12.57 -30.75
CA LEU A 297 9.06 11.62 -30.70
C LEU A 297 10.43 12.30 -30.90
N ALA A 298 10.47 13.49 -31.50
CA ALA A 298 11.69 14.30 -31.64
C ALA A 298 12.01 15.14 -30.40
N GLU A 299 11.05 15.33 -29.50
CA GLU A 299 11.21 16.11 -28.27
C GLU A 299 11.97 15.34 -27.19
N GLN A 300 12.55 16.09 -26.27
CA GLN A 300 13.05 15.54 -24.99
C GLN A 300 12.12 15.97 -23.87
N GLY A 301 11.80 15.03 -22.99
CA GLY A 301 11.00 15.30 -21.81
C GLY A 301 11.65 16.31 -20.86
N ASP A 302 10.83 16.87 -19.96
CA ASP A 302 11.22 17.88 -18.99
C ASP A 302 12.49 17.47 -18.22
N LYS A 303 13.33 18.48 -17.96
CA LYS A 303 14.60 18.32 -17.25
C LYS A 303 14.49 18.59 -15.74
N GLU A 304 13.34 19.11 -15.26
CA GLU A 304 13.20 19.62 -13.89
C GLU A 304 13.21 18.50 -12.83
N ASN A 305 12.68 17.31 -13.12
CA ASN A 305 12.74 16.18 -12.20
C ASN A 305 13.58 15.02 -12.78
N PRO A 306 14.87 14.94 -12.43
CA PRO A 306 15.76 13.89 -12.95
C PRO A 306 15.33 12.46 -12.62
N PHE A 307 14.69 12.25 -11.46
CA PHE A 307 14.21 10.92 -11.04
C PHE A 307 13.06 10.46 -11.92
N VAL A 308 12.02 11.28 -12.07
CA VAL A 308 10.87 10.95 -12.92
C VAL A 308 11.31 10.74 -14.37
N ARG A 309 12.19 11.60 -14.89
CA ARG A 309 12.76 11.42 -16.23
C ARG A 309 13.51 10.11 -16.38
N ALA A 310 14.36 9.75 -15.41
CA ALA A 310 15.12 8.50 -15.46
C ALA A 310 14.18 7.27 -15.43
N LEU A 311 13.09 7.34 -14.66
CA LEU A 311 12.06 6.30 -14.63
C LEU A 311 11.35 6.20 -15.98
N LEU A 312 10.86 7.32 -16.51
CA LEU A 312 10.05 7.36 -17.74
C LEU A 312 10.86 7.00 -19.00
N ALA A 313 12.17 7.20 -19.00
CA ALA A 313 13.08 6.82 -20.09
C ALA A 313 13.70 5.42 -19.95
N ASN A 314 13.40 4.69 -18.87
CA ASN A 314 13.98 3.37 -18.64
C ASN A 314 13.22 2.25 -19.34
N PHE A 315 13.17 2.30 -20.67
CA PHE A 315 12.51 1.29 -21.52
C PHE A 315 13.14 -0.11 -21.39
N GLY A 316 14.37 -0.22 -20.88
CA GLY A 316 15.03 -1.49 -20.58
C GLY A 316 14.49 -2.23 -19.35
N SER A 317 13.69 -1.53 -18.53
CA SER A 317 13.00 -2.12 -17.37
C SER A 317 11.46 -1.91 -17.43
N MET A 318 10.95 -1.45 -18.56
CA MET A 318 9.53 -1.20 -18.79
C MET A 318 8.95 -2.29 -19.67
N PHE A 319 7.75 -2.74 -19.35
CA PHE A 319 7.04 -3.82 -20.03
C PHE A 319 5.64 -3.35 -20.46
N VAL A 320 5.00 -4.07 -21.37
CA VAL A 320 3.56 -3.95 -21.56
C VAL A 320 2.84 -4.86 -20.57
N LEU A 321 1.81 -4.35 -19.91
CA LEU A 321 0.96 -5.18 -19.05
C LEU A 321 -0.02 -5.95 -19.93
N THR A 322 0.07 -7.28 -19.93
CA THR A 322 -0.74 -8.18 -20.75
C THR A 322 -2.07 -8.52 -20.10
N ASP A 323 -3.01 -9.11 -20.83
CA ASP A 323 -4.25 -9.69 -20.30
C ASP A 323 -4.22 -11.22 -20.51
N PRO A 324 -4.18 -12.04 -19.45
CA PRO A 324 -4.08 -11.66 -18.02
C PRO A 324 -2.74 -10.95 -17.70
N PRO A 325 -2.69 -10.16 -16.59
CA PRO A 325 -1.49 -9.42 -16.20
C PRO A 325 -0.33 -10.34 -15.88
N ASP A 326 0.81 -10.17 -16.58
CA ASP A 326 2.07 -10.86 -16.30
C ASP A 326 2.95 -9.95 -15.43
N TYR A 327 3.07 -10.26 -14.13
CA TYR A 327 3.90 -9.53 -13.18
C TYR A 327 5.31 -10.14 -12.98
N GLU A 328 5.64 -11.20 -13.71
CA GLU A 328 6.99 -11.79 -13.76
C GLU A 328 7.48 -11.92 -15.21
N PRO A 329 7.41 -10.83 -16.05
CA PRO A 329 7.77 -10.90 -17.46
C PRO A 329 9.27 -11.09 -17.64
N THR A 330 9.68 -11.80 -18.71
CA THR A 330 11.08 -12.00 -19.06
C THR A 330 11.70 -10.76 -19.70
N ARG A 331 13.03 -10.60 -19.61
CA ARG A 331 13.72 -9.39 -20.10
C ARG A 331 13.61 -9.17 -21.62
N ASP A 332 13.36 -10.20 -22.40
CA ASP A 332 13.09 -10.11 -23.84
C ASP A 332 11.75 -9.46 -24.18
N LYS A 333 10.87 -9.28 -23.16
CA LYS A 333 9.58 -8.57 -23.28
C LYS A 333 9.65 -7.10 -22.87
N THR A 334 10.84 -6.56 -22.57
CA THR A 334 10.98 -5.12 -22.29
C THR A 334 10.68 -4.29 -23.53
N ILE A 335 10.22 -3.04 -23.34
CA ILE A 335 9.98 -2.11 -24.46
C ILE A 335 11.22 -1.96 -25.32
N ALA A 336 12.41 -1.83 -24.71
CA ALA A 336 13.67 -1.75 -25.45
C ALA A 336 13.97 -3.01 -26.28
N ALA A 337 13.68 -4.21 -25.73
CA ALA A 337 13.88 -5.47 -26.46
C ALA A 337 12.89 -5.60 -27.64
N ILE A 338 11.64 -5.21 -27.45
CA ILE A 338 10.64 -5.19 -28.52
C ILE A 338 11.04 -4.20 -29.63
N ALA A 339 11.53 -3.01 -29.25
CA ALA A 339 12.00 -2.00 -30.18
C ALA A 339 13.16 -2.53 -31.04
N ALA A 340 14.16 -3.15 -30.40
CA ALA A 340 15.27 -3.78 -31.13
C ALA A 340 14.83 -4.87 -32.09
N GLN A 341 13.83 -5.69 -31.73
CA GLN A 341 13.27 -6.72 -32.59
C GLN A 341 12.51 -6.14 -33.79
N ARG A 342 11.84 -4.99 -33.62
CA ARG A 342 11.08 -4.30 -34.68
C ARG A 342 11.96 -3.42 -35.56
N GLY A 343 13.18 -3.08 -35.14
CA GLY A 343 14.03 -2.10 -35.79
C GLY A 343 13.51 -0.67 -35.65
N ASP A 344 12.87 -0.38 -34.52
CA ASP A 344 12.22 0.91 -34.21
C ASP A 344 12.82 1.51 -32.93
N THR A 345 12.42 2.77 -32.60
CA THR A 345 12.82 3.41 -31.33
C THR A 345 11.95 2.90 -30.17
N ALA A 346 12.49 2.92 -28.97
CA ALA A 346 11.75 2.49 -27.78
C ALA A 346 10.57 3.42 -27.48
N GLU A 347 10.72 4.72 -27.75
CA GLU A 347 9.68 5.73 -27.61
C GLU A 347 8.51 5.45 -28.57
N ALA A 348 8.80 5.16 -29.85
CA ALA A 348 7.76 4.86 -30.84
C ALA A 348 6.99 3.59 -30.45
N VAL A 349 7.69 2.54 -30.01
CA VAL A 349 7.06 1.31 -29.54
C VAL A 349 6.22 1.55 -28.28
N ALA A 350 6.71 2.33 -27.31
CA ALA A 350 5.95 2.69 -26.12
C ALA A 350 4.66 3.42 -26.45
N LEU A 351 4.73 4.39 -27.39
CA LEU A 351 3.58 5.14 -27.86
C LEU A 351 2.54 4.23 -28.55
N ASP A 352 3.00 3.32 -29.43
CA ASP A 352 2.11 2.37 -30.12
C ASP A 352 1.39 1.44 -29.13
N LEU A 353 2.11 0.95 -28.14
CA LEU A 353 1.55 0.08 -27.10
C LEU A 353 0.53 0.80 -26.21
N MET A 354 0.77 2.07 -25.87
CA MET A 354 -0.22 2.88 -25.14
C MET A 354 -1.44 3.23 -25.98
N LEU A 355 -1.29 3.39 -27.31
CA LEU A 355 -2.39 3.65 -28.25
C LEU A 355 -3.22 2.40 -28.55
N ALA A 356 -2.76 1.20 -28.14
CA ALA A 356 -3.53 -0.04 -28.30
C ALA A 356 -4.87 0.05 -27.55
N ASN A 357 -5.87 -0.68 -28.03
CA ASN A 357 -7.22 -0.71 -27.46
C ASN A 357 -7.83 0.70 -27.26
N ASP A 358 -7.68 1.56 -28.25
CA ASP A 358 -8.14 2.96 -28.23
C ASP A 358 -7.59 3.77 -27.05
N GLY A 359 -6.27 3.65 -26.85
CA GLY A 359 -5.54 4.39 -25.83
C GLY A 359 -5.64 3.83 -24.42
N ARG A 360 -6.12 2.58 -24.27
CA ARG A 360 -6.17 1.87 -22.98
C ARG A 360 -4.96 0.97 -22.71
N GLY A 361 -3.95 1.00 -23.59
CA GLY A 361 -2.72 0.26 -23.38
C GLY A 361 -2.00 0.75 -22.13
N VAL A 362 -1.54 -0.17 -21.29
CA VAL A 362 -0.84 0.11 -20.03
C VAL A 362 0.58 -0.45 -20.11
N LEU A 363 1.56 0.40 -19.80
CA LEU A 363 2.93 -0.02 -19.58
C LEU A 363 3.16 -0.22 -18.09
N TYR A 364 4.06 -1.11 -17.75
CA TYR A 364 4.38 -1.51 -16.38
C TYR A 364 5.87 -1.36 -16.11
N PHE A 365 6.22 -0.57 -15.10
CA PHE A 365 7.60 -0.37 -14.67
C PHE A 365 7.78 -0.88 -13.24
N PRO A 366 8.26 -2.14 -13.04
CA PRO A 366 8.58 -2.68 -11.73
C PRO A 366 9.83 -2.00 -11.17
N PHE A 367 9.70 -1.31 -10.02
CA PHE A 367 10.83 -0.62 -9.38
C PHE A 367 11.26 -1.25 -8.06
N LEU A 368 10.41 -2.08 -7.43
CA LEU A 368 10.75 -2.91 -6.28
C LEU A 368 10.45 -4.38 -6.58
N ASN A 369 11.18 -5.29 -5.92
CA ASN A 369 11.02 -6.74 -6.01
C ASN A 369 11.27 -7.35 -7.40
N TYR A 370 12.03 -6.65 -8.27
CA TYR A 370 12.32 -7.15 -9.62
C TYR A 370 13.74 -6.85 -10.13
N ALA A 371 14.67 -6.49 -9.27
CA ALA A 371 16.04 -6.14 -9.67
C ALA A 371 16.76 -7.26 -10.43
N ASP A 372 16.50 -8.51 -10.05
CA ASP A 372 17.07 -9.71 -10.69
C ASP A 372 16.28 -10.15 -11.94
N GLY A 373 15.18 -9.48 -12.29
CA GLY A 373 14.29 -9.86 -13.39
C GLY A 373 13.53 -11.17 -13.15
N ASN A 374 13.33 -11.55 -11.90
CA ASN A 374 12.53 -12.68 -11.43
C ASN A 374 12.07 -12.42 -9.99
N LEU A 375 11.24 -13.32 -9.42
CA LEU A 375 10.67 -13.19 -8.08
C LEU A 375 11.29 -14.09 -7.01
N GLU A 376 12.51 -14.60 -7.18
CA GLU A 376 13.15 -15.48 -6.18
C GLU A 376 13.44 -14.75 -4.86
N SER A 377 13.80 -13.47 -4.91
CA SER A 377 13.93 -12.64 -3.71
C SER A 377 12.61 -12.53 -2.94
N THR A 378 11.52 -12.26 -3.65
CA THR A 378 10.16 -12.21 -3.09
C THR A 378 9.75 -13.57 -2.50
N ARG A 379 10.03 -14.67 -3.22
CA ARG A 379 9.75 -16.02 -2.73
C ARG A 379 10.47 -16.28 -1.39
N THR A 380 11.76 -15.95 -1.33
CA THR A 380 12.57 -16.12 -0.12
C THR A 380 11.99 -15.31 1.05
N MET A 381 11.66 -14.04 0.82
CA MET A 381 11.03 -13.20 1.84
C MET A 381 9.67 -13.75 2.29
N LEU A 382 8.80 -14.19 1.37
CA LEU A 382 7.51 -14.77 1.71
C LEU A 382 7.61 -16.07 2.53
N MET A 383 8.67 -16.84 2.37
CA MET A 383 8.89 -18.09 3.10
C MET A 383 9.44 -17.88 4.50
N SER A 384 10.09 -16.76 4.78
CA SER A 384 10.66 -16.48 6.10
C SER A 384 9.56 -16.32 7.16
N GLU A 385 9.72 -16.95 8.31
CA GLU A 385 8.83 -16.75 9.46
C GLU A 385 8.96 -15.34 10.05
N ALA A 386 10.05 -14.64 9.73
CA ALA A 386 10.28 -13.25 10.16
C ALA A 386 9.55 -12.21 9.28
N THR A 387 8.71 -12.63 8.34
CA THR A 387 7.93 -11.71 7.50
C THR A 387 6.43 -11.99 7.59
N ILE A 388 5.64 -11.09 7.05
CA ILE A 388 4.20 -11.24 6.79
C ILE A 388 3.86 -10.56 5.46
N PRO A 389 2.83 -11.00 4.73
CA PRO A 389 2.30 -10.25 3.60
C PRO A 389 1.80 -8.86 4.03
N GLY A 390 2.06 -7.86 3.19
CA GLY A 390 1.66 -6.48 3.39
C GLY A 390 1.96 -5.65 2.15
N LEU A 391 2.00 -4.32 2.29
CA LEU A 391 2.36 -3.37 1.22
C LEU A 391 1.40 -3.44 0.02
N SER A 392 0.10 -3.72 0.26
CA SER A 392 -0.91 -3.69 -0.79
C SER A 392 -1.31 -2.27 -1.16
N ASP A 393 -1.08 -1.33 -0.26
CA ASP A 393 -1.38 0.10 -0.39
C ASP A 393 -2.81 0.37 -0.89
N GLY A 394 -3.78 -0.47 -0.47
CA GLY A 394 -5.19 -0.29 -0.81
C GLY A 394 -5.67 1.11 -0.39
N GLY A 395 -6.26 1.86 -1.34
CA GLY A 395 -6.69 3.24 -1.12
C GLY A 395 -5.66 4.31 -1.50
N ALA A 396 -4.39 3.93 -1.75
CA ALA A 396 -3.31 4.82 -2.16
C ALA A 396 -2.96 4.71 -3.65
N HIS A 397 -2.07 5.59 -4.09
CA HIS A 397 -1.42 5.59 -5.41
C HIS A 397 -2.41 5.49 -6.57
N VAL A 398 -3.56 6.16 -6.39
CA VAL A 398 -4.78 5.95 -7.17
C VAL A 398 -4.61 6.11 -8.68
N GLY A 399 -3.61 6.83 -9.13
CA GLY A 399 -3.33 7.05 -10.56
C GLY A 399 -2.09 6.33 -11.09
N MET A 400 -1.30 5.65 -10.24
CA MET A 400 0.00 5.09 -10.63
C MET A 400 0.19 3.62 -10.29
N ILE A 401 -0.36 3.13 -9.16
CA ILE A 401 -0.13 1.78 -8.66
C ILE A 401 -1.47 1.12 -8.35
N CYS A 402 -1.57 -0.20 -8.53
CA CYS A 402 -2.81 -0.94 -8.31
C CYS A 402 -2.53 -2.24 -7.54
N ASP A 403 -1.96 -2.10 -6.33
CA ASP A 403 -1.45 -3.20 -5.53
C ASP A 403 -2.45 -3.76 -4.50
N GLY A 404 -3.63 -3.16 -4.34
CA GLY A 404 -4.75 -3.71 -3.55
C GLY A 404 -5.16 -5.13 -3.99
N SER A 405 -4.72 -5.58 -5.16
CA SER A 405 -4.89 -6.95 -5.69
C SER A 405 -3.85 -7.96 -5.15
N PHE A 406 -2.93 -7.57 -4.28
CA PHE A 406 -1.89 -8.44 -3.72
C PHE A 406 -2.42 -9.75 -3.13
N PRO A 407 -3.52 -9.80 -2.35
CA PRO A 407 -4.05 -11.06 -1.83
C PRO A 407 -4.43 -12.04 -2.93
N THR A 408 -5.03 -11.58 -4.04
CA THR A 408 -5.34 -12.43 -5.19
C THR A 408 -4.08 -12.88 -5.90
N THR A 409 -3.11 -11.99 -6.14
CA THR A 409 -1.81 -12.34 -6.74
C THR A 409 -1.09 -13.41 -5.92
N LEU A 410 -1.11 -13.30 -4.58
CA LEU A 410 -0.51 -14.27 -3.67
C LEU A 410 -1.03 -15.68 -3.93
N LEU A 411 -2.35 -15.84 -4.13
CA LEU A 411 -2.95 -17.14 -4.41
C LEU A 411 -2.71 -17.61 -5.84
N VAL A 412 -3.02 -16.76 -6.82
CA VAL A 412 -2.99 -17.12 -8.25
C VAL A 412 -1.57 -17.41 -8.71
N HIS A 413 -0.67 -16.43 -8.51
CA HIS A 413 0.69 -16.55 -9.00
C HIS A 413 1.47 -17.63 -8.24
N TRP A 414 1.54 -17.53 -6.92
CA TRP A 414 2.42 -18.38 -6.12
C TRP A 414 1.92 -19.82 -5.96
N ALA A 415 0.60 -20.06 -5.87
CA ALA A 415 0.11 -21.42 -5.70
C ALA A 415 -0.16 -22.15 -7.03
N ARG A 416 -0.51 -21.44 -8.11
CA ARG A 416 -0.99 -22.07 -9.34
C ARG A 416 -0.21 -21.73 -10.57
N ASP A 417 -0.03 -20.45 -10.92
CA ASP A 417 0.30 -20.02 -12.26
C ASP A 417 1.79 -19.77 -12.51
N ARG A 418 2.59 -19.61 -11.45
CA ARG A 418 4.02 -19.37 -11.57
C ARG A 418 4.73 -20.46 -12.39
N THR A 419 5.50 -20.04 -13.40
CA THR A 419 6.25 -20.94 -14.30
C THR A 419 7.76 -20.70 -14.25
N ARG A 420 8.21 -19.62 -13.60
CA ARG A 420 9.62 -19.18 -13.57
C ARG A 420 10.29 -19.47 -12.23
N GLY A 421 9.95 -20.55 -11.58
CA GLY A 421 10.50 -21.00 -10.29
C GLY A 421 9.48 -21.81 -9.51
N ASP A 422 9.82 -22.19 -8.28
CA ASP A 422 8.95 -23.00 -7.43
C ASP A 422 7.70 -22.25 -7.00
N LYS A 423 6.60 -22.98 -6.92
CA LYS A 423 5.33 -22.54 -6.32
C LYS A 423 5.38 -22.69 -4.79
N LEU A 424 4.42 -22.08 -4.14
CA LEU A 424 4.23 -22.21 -2.68
C LEU A 424 2.90 -22.92 -2.38
N PRO A 425 2.80 -23.68 -1.27
CA PRO A 425 1.56 -24.37 -0.93
C PRO A 425 0.42 -23.38 -0.67
N LEU A 426 -0.77 -23.68 -1.18
CA LEU A 426 -1.95 -22.80 -1.07
C LEU A 426 -2.31 -22.54 0.39
N GLU A 427 -2.31 -23.58 1.23
CA GLU A 427 -2.65 -23.48 2.65
C GLU A 427 -1.66 -22.59 3.42
N PHE A 428 -0.38 -22.66 3.04
CA PHE A 428 0.64 -21.77 3.59
C PHE A 428 0.32 -20.31 3.26
N LEU A 429 0.01 -20.00 2.00
CA LEU A 429 -0.29 -18.64 1.56
C LEU A 429 -1.57 -18.09 2.19
N VAL A 430 -2.61 -18.91 2.28
CA VAL A 430 -3.87 -18.55 2.98
C VAL A 430 -3.59 -18.24 4.46
N LYS A 431 -2.82 -19.11 5.16
CA LYS A 431 -2.43 -18.86 6.55
C LYS A 431 -1.69 -17.53 6.70
N ARG A 432 -0.74 -17.25 5.80
CA ARG A 432 0.06 -16.01 5.83
C ARG A 432 -0.82 -14.77 5.69
N GLN A 433 -1.77 -14.77 4.74
CA GLN A 433 -2.64 -13.61 4.43
C GLN A 433 -3.83 -13.48 5.38
N SER A 434 -4.09 -14.45 6.25
CA SER A 434 -5.22 -14.43 7.17
C SER A 434 -4.81 -14.49 8.64
N HIS A 435 -4.36 -15.64 9.11
CA HIS A 435 -4.02 -15.86 10.51
C HIS A 435 -2.77 -15.10 10.96
N ASP A 436 -1.69 -15.13 10.15
CA ASP A 436 -0.41 -14.54 10.56
C ASP A 436 -0.51 -13.01 10.57
N THR A 437 -1.15 -12.42 9.56
CA THR A 437 -1.41 -10.97 9.51
C THR A 437 -2.37 -10.51 10.62
N ALA A 438 -3.48 -11.23 10.85
CA ALA A 438 -4.41 -10.92 11.94
C ALA A 438 -3.72 -10.98 13.31
N SER A 439 -2.99 -12.07 13.57
CA SER A 439 -2.29 -12.27 14.85
C SER A 439 -1.23 -11.22 15.09
N TRP A 440 -0.52 -10.79 14.04
CA TRP A 440 0.52 -9.78 14.14
C TRP A 440 0.00 -8.45 14.64
N ILE A 441 -1.16 -8.02 14.13
CA ILE A 441 -1.77 -6.74 14.53
C ILE A 441 -2.63 -6.88 15.80
N GLY A 442 -2.64 -8.06 16.44
CA GLY A 442 -3.38 -8.31 17.69
C GLY A 442 -4.86 -8.68 17.51
N LEU A 443 -5.28 -9.08 16.31
CA LEU A 443 -6.65 -9.49 16.01
C LEU A 443 -6.76 -11.03 16.09
N HIS A 444 -6.83 -11.58 17.31
CA HIS A 444 -6.83 -13.02 17.53
C HIS A 444 -8.22 -13.68 17.43
N ASP A 445 -9.26 -12.91 17.12
CA ASP A 445 -10.64 -13.38 16.95
C ASP A 445 -10.98 -13.82 15.51
N ARG A 446 -10.05 -13.65 14.57
CA ARG A 446 -10.21 -13.87 13.13
C ARG A 446 -9.02 -14.57 12.48
N GLY A 447 -9.11 -14.84 11.17
CA GLY A 447 -8.04 -15.49 10.39
C GLY A 447 -8.01 -17.00 10.47
N LEU A 448 -8.98 -17.64 11.16
CA LEU A 448 -9.16 -19.10 11.24
C LEU A 448 -10.64 -19.48 11.05
N ILE A 449 -10.88 -20.62 10.41
CA ILE A 449 -12.19 -21.26 10.36
C ILE A 449 -12.29 -22.21 11.53
N LYS A 450 -12.79 -21.71 12.66
CA LYS A 450 -12.88 -22.46 13.92
C LYS A 450 -14.09 -21.95 14.73
N PRO A 451 -14.80 -22.83 15.48
CA PRO A 451 -15.89 -22.39 16.36
C PRO A 451 -15.45 -21.28 17.32
N GLY A 452 -16.28 -20.25 17.44
CA GLY A 452 -16.02 -19.06 18.25
C GLY A 452 -15.27 -17.94 17.54
N TYR A 453 -14.56 -18.24 16.45
CA TYR A 453 -13.92 -17.23 15.62
C TYR A 453 -14.96 -16.46 14.79
N ARG A 454 -14.59 -15.24 14.42
CA ARG A 454 -15.41 -14.39 13.59
C ARG A 454 -15.68 -15.06 12.24
N ALA A 455 -16.91 -15.01 11.77
CA ALA A 455 -17.31 -15.61 10.50
C ALA A 455 -16.95 -14.70 9.32
N ASP A 456 -15.67 -14.44 9.15
CA ASP A 456 -15.08 -13.75 8.02
C ASP A 456 -14.47 -14.82 7.08
N LEU A 457 -15.07 -15.01 5.89
CA LEU A 457 -14.78 -16.14 5.02
C LEU A 457 -14.77 -15.70 3.56
N ASN A 458 -13.97 -16.42 2.75
CA ASN A 458 -14.04 -16.38 1.29
C ASN A 458 -14.43 -17.76 0.75
N VAL A 459 -15.37 -17.78 -0.19
CA VAL A 459 -15.68 -18.94 -1.02
C VAL A 459 -15.10 -18.67 -2.39
N ILE A 460 -14.12 -19.47 -2.81
CA ILE A 460 -13.29 -19.21 -3.99
C ILE A 460 -13.38 -20.39 -4.94
N ASP A 461 -13.75 -20.14 -6.19
CA ASP A 461 -13.51 -21.05 -7.32
C ASP A 461 -12.05 -20.87 -7.75
N PHE A 462 -11.15 -21.66 -7.16
CA PHE A 462 -9.71 -21.49 -7.32
C PHE A 462 -9.23 -21.72 -8.76
N ASP A 463 -9.90 -22.58 -9.52
CA ASP A 463 -9.55 -22.84 -10.91
C ASP A 463 -9.88 -21.64 -11.81
N ARG A 464 -10.91 -20.86 -11.45
CA ARG A 464 -11.35 -19.65 -12.15
C ARG A 464 -10.81 -18.36 -11.56
N LEU A 465 -10.09 -18.42 -10.42
CA LEU A 465 -9.51 -17.25 -9.80
C LEU A 465 -8.47 -16.62 -10.73
N ARG A 466 -8.68 -15.37 -11.13
CA ARG A 466 -7.77 -14.62 -11.99
C ARG A 466 -7.92 -13.12 -11.79
N LEU A 467 -6.87 -12.39 -12.10
CA LEU A 467 -6.87 -10.93 -12.17
C LEU A 467 -7.21 -10.47 -13.59
N HIS A 468 -7.95 -9.37 -13.69
CA HIS A 468 -8.12 -8.60 -14.91
C HIS A 468 -7.05 -7.52 -15.04
N LEU A 469 -6.96 -6.88 -16.21
CA LEU A 469 -6.18 -5.64 -16.33
C LEU A 469 -6.75 -4.57 -15.39
N PRO A 470 -5.90 -3.72 -14.81
CA PRO A 470 -6.37 -2.51 -14.15
C PRO A 470 -7.12 -1.60 -15.10
N GLU A 471 -8.21 -1.03 -14.64
CA GLU A 471 -9.04 -0.07 -15.37
C GLU A 471 -9.17 1.25 -14.60
N VAL A 472 -9.32 2.36 -15.31
CA VAL A 472 -9.55 3.67 -14.70
C VAL A 472 -11.05 3.84 -14.45
N THR A 473 -11.42 4.16 -13.20
CA THR A 473 -12.77 4.52 -12.78
C THR A 473 -12.81 5.96 -12.27
N TYR A 474 -13.98 6.62 -12.33
CA TYR A 474 -14.18 8.00 -11.89
C TYR A 474 -15.25 8.03 -10.80
N ASP A 475 -14.89 7.53 -9.62
CA ASP A 475 -15.81 7.32 -8.49
C ASP A 475 -15.31 7.93 -7.16
N LEU A 476 -14.22 8.70 -7.22
CA LEU A 476 -13.73 9.46 -6.07
C LEU A 476 -14.44 10.83 -5.98
N PRO A 477 -14.42 11.50 -4.80
CA PRO A 477 -14.89 12.87 -4.65
C PRO A 477 -14.33 13.82 -5.72
N ALA A 478 -15.02 14.91 -6.00
CA ALA A 478 -14.70 15.85 -7.07
C ALA A 478 -14.61 15.21 -8.47
N GLY A 479 -15.22 14.04 -8.69
CA GLY A 479 -15.10 13.29 -9.95
C GLY A 479 -13.69 12.74 -10.18
N GLY A 480 -12.90 12.56 -9.12
CA GLY A 480 -11.54 12.03 -9.19
C GLY A 480 -11.51 10.61 -9.74
N ARG A 481 -10.42 10.30 -10.44
CA ARG A 481 -10.17 8.97 -11.02
C ARG A 481 -9.32 8.12 -10.11
N ARG A 482 -9.46 6.81 -10.25
CA ARG A 482 -8.55 5.83 -9.67
C ARG A 482 -8.39 4.59 -10.54
N LEU A 483 -7.28 3.87 -10.33
CA LEU A 483 -7.07 2.53 -10.85
C LEU A 483 -7.83 1.51 -10.01
N MET A 484 -8.58 0.64 -10.69
CA MET A 484 -9.26 -0.50 -10.09
C MET A 484 -8.85 -1.77 -10.81
N GLN A 485 -8.47 -2.80 -10.07
CA GLN A 485 -8.23 -4.13 -10.62
C GLN A 485 -9.28 -5.10 -10.07
N ARG A 486 -9.97 -5.79 -10.96
CA ARG A 486 -11.00 -6.78 -10.59
C ARG A 486 -10.41 -8.18 -10.64
N ALA A 487 -11.11 -9.10 -9.98
CA ALA A 487 -10.80 -10.52 -10.02
C ALA A 487 -12.07 -11.35 -10.27
N ASP A 488 -11.95 -12.40 -11.08
CA ASP A 488 -12.93 -13.49 -11.14
C ASP A 488 -12.56 -14.56 -10.11
N GLY A 489 -13.55 -15.40 -9.73
CA GLY A 489 -13.32 -16.56 -8.90
C GLY A 489 -13.72 -16.39 -7.43
N TYR A 490 -13.91 -15.19 -6.93
CA TYR A 490 -14.55 -14.99 -5.63
C TYR A 490 -16.05 -15.20 -5.72
N THR A 491 -16.52 -16.41 -5.37
CA THR A 491 -17.96 -16.74 -5.37
C THR A 491 -18.68 -15.95 -4.28
N ALA A 492 -18.13 -15.89 -3.07
CA ALA A 492 -18.65 -15.04 -2.00
C ALA A 492 -17.53 -14.55 -1.09
N THR A 493 -17.64 -13.29 -0.65
CA THR A 493 -16.90 -12.75 0.50
C THR A 493 -17.91 -12.48 1.61
N ILE A 494 -17.61 -12.97 2.80
CA ILE A 494 -18.50 -12.97 3.97
C ILE A 494 -17.78 -12.24 5.10
N VAL A 495 -18.43 -11.24 5.67
CA VAL A 495 -17.91 -10.48 6.82
C VAL A 495 -18.93 -10.61 7.96
N LYS A 496 -18.49 -11.09 9.11
CA LYS A 496 -19.35 -11.29 10.29
C LYS A 496 -20.63 -12.10 9.96
N GLY A 497 -20.51 -13.10 9.07
CA GLY A 497 -21.60 -13.96 8.66
C GLY A 497 -22.54 -13.37 7.59
N ALA A 498 -22.35 -12.11 7.17
CA ALA A 498 -23.12 -11.51 6.09
C ALA A 498 -22.30 -11.53 4.77
N ILE A 499 -22.95 -11.93 3.67
CA ILE A 499 -22.32 -11.88 2.34
C ILE A 499 -22.24 -10.43 1.91
N THR A 500 -21.03 -9.88 1.78
CA THR A 500 -20.79 -8.52 1.31
C THR A 500 -20.59 -8.46 -0.20
N TYR A 501 -19.98 -9.50 -0.78
CA TYR A 501 -19.80 -9.65 -2.21
C TYR A 501 -20.26 -11.03 -2.67
N LEU A 502 -20.92 -11.08 -3.82
CA LEU A 502 -21.36 -12.31 -4.48
C LEU A 502 -20.94 -12.26 -5.95
N ASN A 503 -20.11 -13.22 -6.38
CA ASN A 503 -19.53 -13.27 -7.73
C ASN A 503 -18.90 -11.94 -8.15
N GLY A 504 -18.11 -11.32 -7.25
CA GLY A 504 -17.41 -10.06 -7.49
C GLY A 504 -18.28 -8.80 -7.44
N SER A 505 -19.59 -8.93 -7.20
CA SER A 505 -20.53 -7.79 -7.11
C SER A 505 -20.94 -7.52 -5.66
N PRO A 506 -21.00 -6.24 -5.23
CA PRO A 506 -21.45 -5.90 -3.88
C PRO A 506 -22.93 -6.24 -3.69
N THR A 507 -23.27 -6.79 -2.52
CA THR A 507 -24.67 -7.13 -2.16
C THR A 507 -25.42 -5.97 -1.51
N GLY A 508 -24.69 -4.92 -1.12
CA GLY A 508 -25.21 -3.80 -0.35
C GLY A 508 -25.15 -3.99 1.17
N HIS A 509 -24.79 -5.19 1.67
CA HIS A 509 -24.58 -5.40 3.11
C HIS A 509 -23.29 -4.74 3.56
N LYS A 510 -23.35 -4.03 4.70
CA LYS A 510 -22.22 -3.30 5.32
C LYS A 510 -22.07 -3.68 6.79
N PRO A 511 -21.69 -4.94 7.08
CA PRO A 511 -21.53 -5.43 8.46
C PRO A 511 -20.23 -4.98 9.11
N GLY A 512 -19.26 -4.52 8.32
CA GLY A 512 -17.96 -4.06 8.77
C GLY A 512 -18.04 -2.82 9.63
N ARG A 513 -17.11 -2.69 10.55
CA ARG A 513 -17.00 -1.57 11.52
C ARG A 513 -15.54 -1.26 11.80
N LEU A 514 -15.30 -0.09 12.37
CA LEU A 514 -14.01 0.20 12.98
C LEU A 514 -13.73 -0.80 14.12
N VAL A 515 -12.61 -1.51 14.02
CA VAL A 515 -12.10 -2.40 15.06
C VAL A 515 -11.21 -1.59 15.99
N ARG A 516 -11.64 -1.46 17.25
CA ARG A 516 -10.90 -0.69 18.26
C ARG A 516 -10.04 -1.60 19.13
N GLY A 517 -8.73 -1.47 18.97
CA GLY A 517 -7.73 -2.19 19.74
C GLY A 517 -7.65 -3.69 19.44
N ALA A 518 -6.77 -4.36 20.13
CA ALA A 518 -6.57 -5.80 20.01
C ALA A 518 -7.84 -6.59 20.37
N GLN A 519 -8.06 -7.69 19.67
CA GLN A 519 -9.18 -8.61 19.89
C GLN A 519 -8.66 -9.93 20.44
N ALA A 520 -9.20 -10.36 21.58
CA ALA A 520 -8.79 -11.62 22.22
C ALA A 520 -9.25 -12.84 21.41
N ALA A 521 -8.46 -13.92 21.46
CA ALA A 521 -8.90 -15.19 20.94
C ALA A 521 -10.17 -15.67 21.66
N PRO A 522 -11.11 -16.31 20.94
CA PRO A 522 -12.32 -16.85 21.56
C PRO A 522 -11.97 -17.83 22.67
N VAL A 523 -12.63 -17.68 23.82
CA VAL A 523 -12.57 -18.71 24.87
C VAL A 523 -13.27 -19.95 24.31
N GLN A 524 -12.57 -21.08 24.21
CA GLN A 524 -13.22 -22.34 23.83
C GLN A 524 -14.31 -22.63 24.87
N ALA A 525 -15.58 -22.57 24.45
CA ALA A 525 -16.61 -23.19 25.23
C ALA A 525 -16.22 -24.68 25.38
N LEU A 526 -15.96 -25.12 26.60
CA LEU A 526 -15.85 -26.54 26.89
C LEU A 526 -17.13 -27.18 26.34
N ALA A 527 -16.98 -28.08 25.37
CA ALA A 527 -18.10 -28.84 24.87
C ALA A 527 -18.79 -29.45 26.11
N ALA A 528 -20.02 -29.04 26.37
CA ALA A 528 -20.86 -29.79 27.28
C ALA A 528 -21.06 -31.15 26.62
N GLU A 529 -20.44 -32.19 27.24
CA GLU A 529 -20.69 -33.59 26.88
C GLU A 529 -22.16 -33.97 27.03
#